data_33bab2ee7be4ca35719349e065e33e6b
#
_entry.id   33bab2ee7be4ca35719349e065e33e6b
#
_cell.length_a   1.000
_cell.length_b   1.000
_cell.length_c   1.000
_cell.angle_alpha   90.00
_cell.angle_beta   90.00
_cell.angle_gamma   90.00
#
_symmetry.space_group_name_H-M   'P 1'
#
loop_
_entity.id
_entity.type
_entity.pdbx_description
1 polymer ?
#
loop_
_entity_poly.entity_id
_entity_poly.type
_entity_poly.pdbx_seq_one_letter_code
_entity_poly.pdbx_strand_id
1 'polypeptide(L)' 'MKSSLVTRNVRIHSRRTSVRLEPQLWRALEVIAQREKVDTNEICSRVADQRSDEGGFTSALRVYIIRYFAD' A
#
# COMPACT_ATOMS: atom_id res chain seq x y z
N MET A 1 -16.15 -2.17 -18.91
CA MET A 1 -14.96 -1.37 -18.70
C MET A 1 -13.91 -2.09 -17.92
N LYS A 2 -12.72 -2.14 -18.40
CA LYS A 2 -11.68 -2.82 -17.71
C LYS A 2 -11.02 -1.93 -16.71
N SER A 3 -10.82 -2.41 -15.53
CA SER A 3 -10.03 -1.67 -14.62
C SER A 3 -8.63 -2.20 -14.71
N SER A 4 -7.70 -1.34 -14.97
CA SER A 4 -6.32 -1.73 -15.10
C SER A 4 -5.60 -1.51 -13.81
N LEU A 5 -4.84 -2.50 -13.40
CA LEU A 5 -3.97 -2.34 -12.25
C LEU A 5 -2.75 -1.53 -12.67
N VAL A 6 -2.29 -0.70 -11.78
CA VAL A 6 -1.11 0.11 -12.02
C VAL A 6 0.02 -0.45 -11.17
N THR A 7 1.15 -0.73 -11.83
CA THR A 7 2.31 -1.25 -11.15
C THR A 7 3.24 -0.10 -10.79
N ARG A 8 3.64 -0.02 -9.54
CA ARG A 8 4.63 0.94 -9.10
C ARG A 8 5.65 0.25 -8.21
N ASN A 9 6.85 0.77 -8.21
CA ASN A 9 7.88 0.30 -7.29
C ASN A 9 7.78 1.07 -6.00
N VAL A 10 7.78 0.35 -4.89
CA VAL A 10 7.81 0.97 -3.58
C VAL A 10 9.04 0.44 -2.85
N ARG A 11 9.47 1.16 -1.84
CA ARG A 11 10.55 0.70 -0.99
C ARG A 11 10.00 0.25 0.32
N ILE A 12 10.40 -0.96 0.71
CA ILE A 12 10.09 -1.50 2.01
C ILE A 12 11.43 -1.60 2.71
N HIS A 13 11.65 -0.68 3.63
CA HIS A 13 12.96 -0.47 4.23
C HIS A 13 13.95 -0.12 3.11
N SER A 14 14.94 -0.89 2.86
CA SER A 14 15.87 -0.58 1.77
C SER A 14 15.61 -1.39 0.53
N ARG A 15 14.52 -2.14 0.48
CA ARG A 15 14.32 -3.08 -0.60
C ARG A 15 13.25 -2.59 -1.55
N ARG A 16 13.51 -2.66 -2.83
CA ARG A 16 12.54 -2.25 -3.83
C ARG A 16 11.61 -3.41 -4.16
N THR A 17 10.32 -3.13 -4.23
CA THR A 17 9.30 -4.13 -4.49
C THR A 17 8.30 -3.56 -5.47
N SER A 18 7.89 -4.35 -6.45
CA SER A 18 6.83 -3.95 -7.37
C SER A 18 5.48 -4.32 -6.79
N VAL A 19 4.55 -3.40 -6.84
CA VAL A 19 3.20 -3.60 -6.32
C VAL A 19 2.20 -3.19 -7.38
N ARG A 20 1.15 -3.99 -7.55
CA ARG A 20 0.08 -3.69 -8.49
C ARG A 20 -1.19 -3.43 -7.72
N LEU A 21 -1.70 -2.23 -7.85
CA LEU A 21 -2.94 -1.82 -7.20
C LEU A 21 -3.82 -1.09 -8.18
N GLU A 22 -5.10 -1.10 -7.91
CA GLU A 22 -6.03 -0.26 -8.64
C GLU A 22 -5.66 1.20 -8.47
N PRO A 23 -5.89 2.03 -9.50
CA PRO A 23 -5.54 3.45 -9.39
C PRO A 23 -6.18 4.14 -8.19
N GLN A 24 -7.39 3.74 -7.85
CA GLN A 24 -8.08 4.31 -6.70
C GLN A 24 -7.35 4.01 -5.40
N LEU A 25 -6.75 2.83 -5.32
CA LEU A 25 -6.02 2.46 -4.11
C LEU A 25 -4.68 3.18 -4.02
N TRP A 26 -4.03 3.42 -5.16
CA TRP A 26 -2.82 4.24 -5.16
C TRP A 26 -3.13 5.64 -4.65
N ARG A 27 -4.24 6.21 -5.11
CA ARG A 27 -4.65 7.54 -4.66
C ARG A 27 -4.97 7.54 -3.17
N ALA A 28 -5.67 6.51 -2.71
CA ALA A 28 -6.00 6.40 -1.29
C ALA A 28 -4.73 6.30 -0.45
N LEU A 29 -3.74 5.56 -0.94
CA LEU A 29 -2.47 5.44 -0.24
C LEU A 29 -1.76 6.78 -0.12
N GLU A 30 -1.82 7.59 -1.17
CA GLU A 30 -1.23 8.92 -1.13
C GLU A 30 -1.93 9.80 -0.10
N VAL A 31 -3.25 9.69 0.00
CA VAL A 31 -3.99 10.45 1.00
C VAL A 31 -3.59 10.03 2.41
N ILE A 32 -3.45 8.74 2.64
CA ILE A 32 -3.01 8.25 3.94
C ILE A 32 -1.63 8.81 4.28
N ALA A 33 -0.72 8.76 3.33
CA ALA A 33 0.63 9.26 3.56
C ALA A 33 0.62 10.72 3.92
N GLN A 34 -0.21 11.52 3.24
CA GLN A 34 -0.33 12.93 3.56
C GLN A 34 -0.87 13.15 4.97
N ARG A 35 -1.87 12.38 5.34
CA ARG A 35 -2.46 12.51 6.68
C ARG A 35 -1.47 12.12 7.76
N GLU A 36 -0.69 11.09 7.49
CA GLU A 36 0.30 10.61 8.46
C GLU A 36 1.61 11.40 8.38
N LYS A 37 1.74 12.28 7.41
CA LYS A 37 2.92 13.13 7.20
C LYS A 37 4.17 12.31 6.97
N VAL A 38 4.03 11.26 6.18
CA VAL A 38 5.14 10.41 5.77
C VAL A 38 4.97 10.15 4.28
N ASP A 39 5.95 9.52 3.64
CA ASP A 39 5.78 9.16 2.24
C ASP A 39 5.15 7.77 2.13
N THR A 40 4.79 7.39 0.92
CA THR A 40 4.12 6.10 0.72
C THR A 40 5.04 4.93 1.03
N ASN A 41 6.35 5.11 0.87
CA ASN A 41 7.29 4.04 1.21
C ASN A 41 7.26 3.74 2.70
N GLU A 42 7.10 4.77 3.51
CA GLU A 42 7.03 4.57 4.95
C GLU A 42 5.77 3.76 5.32
N ILE A 43 4.64 4.08 4.67
CA ILE A 43 3.42 3.30 4.90
C ILE A 43 3.64 1.85 4.51
N CYS A 44 4.27 1.63 3.36
CA CYS A 44 4.52 0.27 2.89
C CYS A 44 5.41 -0.51 3.85
N SER A 45 6.42 0.15 4.41
CA SER A 45 7.29 -0.50 5.38
C SER A 45 6.52 -0.89 6.65
N ARG A 46 5.63 -0.01 7.11
CA ARG A 46 4.81 -0.31 8.28
C ARG A 46 3.92 -1.53 8.04
N VAL A 47 3.30 -1.58 6.86
CA VAL A 47 2.43 -2.70 6.52
C VAL A 47 3.23 -3.99 6.45
N ALA A 48 4.40 -3.93 5.83
CA ALA A 48 5.24 -5.13 5.71
C ALA A 48 5.65 -5.66 7.09
N ASP A 49 5.92 -4.76 8.04
CA ASP A 49 6.32 -5.17 9.37
C ASP A 49 5.18 -5.80 10.14
N GLN A 50 3.94 -5.42 9.84
CA GLN A 50 2.79 -5.87 10.61
C GLN A 50 2.04 -7.02 9.97
N ARG A 51 2.35 -7.36 8.74
CA ARG A 51 1.58 -8.39 8.07
C ARG A 51 1.91 -9.76 8.61
N SER A 52 0.92 -10.64 8.56
CA SER A 52 1.18 -12.03 8.94
C SER A 52 1.86 -12.73 7.77
N ASP A 53 2.39 -13.90 8.04
CA ASP A 53 3.05 -14.68 7.01
C ASP A 53 2.08 -15.28 6.02
N GLU A 54 0.80 -15.22 6.28
CA GLU A 54 -0.18 -15.87 5.44
C GLU A 54 -0.65 -14.95 4.39
N GLY A 55 -0.29 -14.37 3.68
CA GLY A 55 -0.81 -13.52 2.64
C GLY A 55 0.30 -12.71 2.04
N GLY A 56 0.12 -12.26 0.85
CA GLY A 56 1.10 -11.46 0.21
C GLY A 56 1.09 -10.03 0.71
N PHE A 57 2.15 -9.31 0.43
CA PHE A 57 2.24 -7.92 0.82
C PHE A 57 1.15 -7.07 0.17
N THR A 58 0.87 -7.32 -1.12
CA THR A 58 -0.14 -6.54 -1.83
C THR A 58 -1.52 -6.69 -1.18
N SER A 59 -1.84 -7.90 -0.77
CA SER A 59 -3.10 -8.14 -0.08
C SER A 59 -3.14 -7.41 1.25
N ALA A 60 -2.05 -7.45 2.00
CA ALA A 60 -1.97 -6.76 3.27
C ALA A 60 -2.12 -5.26 3.08
N LEU A 61 -1.53 -4.72 2.03
CA LEU A 61 -1.62 -3.30 1.76
C LEU A 61 -3.05 -2.88 1.43
N ARG A 62 -3.75 -3.69 0.62
CA ARG A 62 -5.16 -3.41 0.33
C ARG A 62 -5.99 -3.38 1.60
N VAL A 63 -5.81 -4.37 2.45
CA VAL A 63 -6.57 -4.45 3.70
C VAL A 63 -6.26 -3.24 4.58
N TYR A 64 -5.00 -2.86 4.64
CA TYR A 64 -4.60 -1.70 5.42
C TYR A 64 -5.32 -0.44 4.95
N ILE A 65 -5.35 -0.22 3.64
CA ILE A 65 -5.99 0.96 3.07
C ILE A 65 -7.49 0.95 3.39
N ILE A 66 -8.13 -0.19 3.19
CA ILE A 66 -9.56 -0.29 3.44
C ILE A 66 -9.88 -0.02 4.90
N ARG A 67 -9.11 -0.60 5.80
CA ARG A 67 -9.35 -0.41 7.24
C ARG A 67 -9.09 1.01 7.67
N TYR A 68 -8.11 1.65 7.06
CA TYR A 68 -7.78 3.02 7.44
C TYR A 68 -8.99 3.93 7.26
N PHE A 69 -9.72 3.76 6.17
CA PHE A 69 -10.85 4.61 5.87
C PHE A 69 -12.17 4.08 6.43
N ALA A 70 -12.22 2.86 6.86
CA ALA A 70 -13.44 2.29 7.41
C ALA A 70 -13.68 2.66 8.86
N ASP A 71 -12.65 3.06 9.56
CA ASP A 71 -12.80 3.42 10.98
C ASP A 71 -13.16 4.91 11.20
#